data_59d5b6f246577aa3c36d98702567c796
#
_entry.id   59d5b6f246577aa3c36d98702567c796
#
_cell.length_a   1.000
_cell.length_b   1.000
_cell.length_c   1.000
_cell.angle_alpha   90.00
_cell.angle_beta   90.00
_cell.angle_gamma   90.00
#
_symmetry.space_group_name_H-M   'P 1'
#
loop_
_entity.id
_entity.type
_entity.pdbx_description
1 polymer ?
#
loop_
_entity_poly.entity_id
_entity_poly.type
_entity_poly.pdbx_seq_one_letter_code
_entity_poly.pdbx_strand_id
1 'polypeptide(L)'
;MLFESYSAAKLPLANRIVMSPMTRNRAVDNNTPNALMATYYAQRASAGLIITEGTSPSPNGLGYPRIPGLFNQDQVKAWKVVTEAVHAKGGKIAIQLMHCGRVVGQANLPAGAKAVGPTDQVLEGEIYTDAKGMQPHTQAHALTPEEIATTVAEYAHSARLAIEAGFDAVELHAANGYLIEQFLNANVNKRQDAYGGSAANRNRFALEVMRATVAAIGADRVGMRISPFGVFNGTGAFDGVEAQYEALVSEASTLGLMYVHLLDHSAMGAPAVPAALKAKLRSLFKGTFILAGGFTGETAEQALAAGQADLIGFGRPFISNPDLVARMQKGAELAAPNMGTFYTPGETGYTDYPTLSA
;
A
#
# COMPACT_ATOMS: atom_id res chain seq x y z
N MET A 1 -0.86 -1.47 -25.44
CA MET A 1 0.12 -0.94 -24.46
C MET A 1 0.07 -1.70 -23.13
N LEU A 2 -1.11 -2.07 -22.63
CA LEU A 2 -1.28 -2.71 -21.33
C LEU A 2 -0.45 -4.00 -21.15
N PHE A 3 -0.30 -4.78 -22.20
CA PHE A 3 0.44 -6.05 -22.22
C PHE A 3 1.89 -5.95 -22.71
N GLU A 4 2.35 -4.74 -23.01
CA GLU A 4 3.73 -4.50 -23.42
C GLU A 4 4.64 -4.40 -22.20
N SER A 5 5.90 -4.86 -22.37
CA SER A 5 6.92 -4.71 -21.33
C SER A 5 7.17 -3.24 -20.98
N TYR A 6 7.60 -3.02 -19.75
CA TYR A 6 7.97 -1.69 -19.24
C TYR A 6 9.17 -1.80 -18.30
N SER A 7 9.95 -0.74 -18.16
CA SER A 7 11.03 -0.68 -17.18
C SER A 7 10.73 0.40 -16.14
N ALA A 8 10.38 -0.03 -14.92
CA ALA A 8 10.21 0.87 -13.78
C ALA A 8 11.57 1.10 -13.12
N ALA A 9 12.16 2.27 -13.32
CA ALA A 9 13.58 2.53 -13.04
C ALA A 9 14.45 1.45 -13.69
N LYS A 10 15.07 0.56 -12.91
CA LYS A 10 15.88 -0.56 -13.41
C LYS A 10 15.16 -1.91 -13.37
N LEU A 11 13.90 -1.95 -12.91
CA LEU A 11 13.13 -3.17 -12.76
C LEU A 11 12.36 -3.47 -14.06
N PRO A 12 12.73 -4.54 -14.81
CA PRO A 12 12.00 -4.93 -16.01
C PRO A 12 10.69 -5.62 -15.63
N LEU A 13 9.58 -5.13 -16.20
CA LEU A 13 8.23 -5.66 -16.02
C LEU A 13 7.73 -6.29 -17.32
N ALA A 14 7.08 -7.44 -17.23
CA ALA A 14 6.57 -8.17 -18.41
C ALA A 14 5.38 -7.49 -19.08
N ASN A 15 4.64 -6.68 -18.32
CA ASN A 15 3.47 -5.92 -18.78
C ASN A 15 3.25 -4.71 -17.88
N ARG A 16 2.23 -3.88 -18.17
CA ARG A 16 1.91 -2.65 -17.42
C ARG A 16 0.79 -2.84 -16.40
N ILE A 17 0.48 -4.07 -16.03
CA ILE A 17 -0.55 -4.41 -15.05
C ILE A 17 0.08 -4.57 -13.68
N VAL A 18 -0.40 -3.78 -12.70
CA VAL A 18 0.03 -3.88 -11.31
C VAL A 18 -1.07 -4.55 -10.49
N MET A 19 -0.74 -5.60 -9.76
CA MET A 19 -1.59 -6.08 -8.68
C MET A 19 -1.50 -5.10 -7.51
N SER A 20 -2.55 -4.32 -7.31
CA SER A 20 -2.63 -3.35 -6.20
C SER A 20 -2.64 -4.04 -4.84
N PRO A 21 -2.08 -3.39 -3.80
CA PRO A 21 -2.08 -3.92 -2.44
C PRO A 21 -3.50 -4.09 -1.89
N MET A 22 -3.76 -5.24 -1.30
CA MET A 22 -5.06 -5.60 -0.70
C MET A 22 -4.83 -6.42 0.55
N THR A 23 -5.33 -5.96 1.68
CA THR A 23 -5.32 -6.71 2.94
C THR A 23 -6.18 -7.98 2.82
N ARG A 24 -5.61 -9.14 3.18
CA ARG A 24 -6.28 -10.43 3.08
C ARG A 24 -6.35 -11.19 4.41
N ASN A 25 -5.66 -10.74 5.44
CA ASN A 25 -5.71 -11.26 6.82
C ASN A 25 -5.39 -12.76 6.94
N ARG A 26 -4.35 -13.25 6.24
CA ARG A 26 -3.92 -14.66 6.27
C ARG A 26 -2.59 -14.90 6.96
N ALA A 27 -1.92 -13.88 7.51
CA ALA A 27 -0.75 -14.10 8.35
C ALA A 27 -1.11 -14.93 9.58
N VAL A 28 -0.15 -15.66 10.11
CA VAL A 28 -0.29 -16.53 11.28
C VAL A 28 0.34 -15.89 12.53
N ASP A 29 0.54 -16.67 13.57
CA ASP A 29 1.09 -16.22 14.84
C ASP A 29 2.29 -15.27 14.69
N ASN A 30 2.34 -14.24 15.52
CA ASN A 30 3.35 -13.17 15.48
C ASN A 30 3.39 -12.40 14.14
N ASN A 31 2.25 -12.29 13.46
CA ASN A 31 2.12 -11.55 12.19
C ASN A 31 3.09 -12.05 11.12
N THR A 32 3.31 -13.35 11.07
CA THR A 32 4.27 -14.01 10.19
C THR A 32 3.56 -14.50 8.91
N PRO A 33 4.11 -14.23 7.72
CA PRO A 33 3.64 -14.84 6.48
C PRO A 33 3.74 -16.37 6.51
N ASN A 34 2.98 -17.04 5.65
CA ASN A 34 2.93 -18.49 5.60
C ASN A 34 2.96 -19.03 4.16
N ALA A 35 3.00 -20.37 4.01
CA ALA A 35 3.02 -21.03 2.71
C ALA A 35 1.77 -20.74 1.85
N LEU A 36 0.61 -20.47 2.49
CA LEU A 36 -0.61 -20.11 1.79
C LEU A 36 -0.47 -18.75 1.10
N MET A 37 0.19 -17.79 1.77
CA MET A 37 0.50 -16.49 1.17
C MET A 37 1.50 -16.63 0.01
N ALA A 38 2.49 -17.52 0.12
CA ALA A 38 3.40 -17.82 -0.99
C ALA A 38 2.65 -18.36 -2.21
N THR A 39 1.72 -19.29 -2.02
CA THR A 39 0.84 -19.81 -3.08
C THR A 39 0.01 -18.70 -3.71
N TYR A 40 -0.63 -17.83 -2.90
CA TYR A 40 -1.48 -16.73 -3.35
C TYR A 40 -0.74 -15.75 -4.27
N TYR A 41 0.43 -15.29 -3.84
CA TYR A 41 1.21 -14.36 -4.64
C TYR A 41 1.82 -15.03 -5.89
N ALA A 42 2.30 -16.26 -5.77
CA ALA A 42 2.83 -17.02 -6.91
C ALA A 42 1.78 -17.32 -7.98
N GLN A 43 0.50 -17.52 -7.62
CA GLN A 43 -0.60 -17.66 -8.59
C GLN A 43 -0.79 -16.41 -9.45
N ARG A 44 -0.40 -15.24 -8.96
CA ARG A 44 -0.59 -13.92 -9.58
C ARG A 44 0.70 -13.36 -10.20
N ALA A 45 1.73 -14.19 -10.33
CA ALA A 45 3.05 -13.79 -10.85
C ALA A 45 3.06 -13.33 -12.32
N SER A 46 1.95 -13.51 -13.05
CA SER A 46 1.77 -12.97 -14.40
C SER A 46 1.56 -11.43 -14.41
N ALA A 47 1.22 -10.80 -13.29
CA ALA A 47 1.20 -9.34 -13.18
C ALA A 47 2.61 -8.77 -13.46
N GLY A 48 2.66 -7.61 -14.13
CA GLY A 48 3.94 -6.92 -14.34
C GLY A 48 4.63 -6.58 -13.02
N LEU A 49 3.86 -6.14 -12.02
CA LEU A 49 4.33 -5.93 -10.65
C LEU A 49 3.24 -6.37 -9.67
N ILE A 50 3.61 -7.16 -8.68
CA ILE A 50 2.78 -7.42 -7.51
C ILE A 50 3.18 -6.44 -6.41
N ILE A 51 2.21 -5.75 -5.78
CA ILE A 51 2.42 -5.04 -4.51
C ILE A 51 1.65 -5.82 -3.44
N THR A 52 2.36 -6.25 -2.39
CA THR A 52 1.74 -7.06 -1.33
C THR A 52 0.68 -6.31 -0.57
N GLU A 53 -0.13 -7.03 0.18
CA GLU A 53 -0.94 -6.44 1.24
C GLU A 53 -0.11 -5.58 2.20
N GLY A 54 -0.78 -4.60 2.84
CA GLY A 54 -0.16 -3.76 3.84
C GLY A 54 0.53 -4.57 4.93
N THR A 55 1.83 -4.36 5.07
CA THR A 55 2.72 -5.07 6.00
C THR A 55 3.26 -4.10 7.02
N SER A 56 3.13 -4.41 8.30
CA SER A 56 3.54 -3.49 9.35
C SER A 56 5.07 -3.39 9.46
N PRO A 57 5.66 -2.16 9.54
CA PRO A 57 7.08 -1.96 9.76
C PRO A 57 7.51 -2.14 11.22
N SER A 58 6.56 -2.21 12.16
CA SER A 58 6.84 -2.33 13.60
C SER A 58 5.66 -2.91 14.36
N PRO A 59 5.84 -3.37 15.62
CA PRO A 59 4.73 -3.83 16.45
C PRO A 59 3.62 -2.80 16.64
N ASN A 60 3.95 -1.51 16.77
CA ASN A 60 2.98 -0.42 16.91
C ASN A 60 2.21 -0.13 15.60
N GLY A 61 2.72 -0.58 14.48
CA GLY A 61 2.09 -0.38 13.17
C GLY A 61 0.98 -1.37 12.84
N LEU A 62 0.82 -2.41 13.62
CA LEU A 62 -0.27 -3.37 13.49
C LEU A 62 -1.61 -2.72 13.89
N GLY A 63 -2.72 -3.15 13.28
CA GLY A 63 -4.04 -2.58 13.57
C GLY A 63 -5.16 -3.58 13.35
N TYR A 64 -5.07 -4.36 12.28
CA TYR A 64 -6.02 -5.39 11.92
C TYR A 64 -5.54 -6.78 12.36
N PRO A 65 -6.45 -7.76 12.53
CA PRO A 65 -6.05 -9.12 12.84
C PRO A 65 -5.31 -9.75 11.65
N ARG A 66 -4.36 -10.61 11.93
CA ARG A 66 -3.66 -11.43 10.93
C ARG A 66 -3.09 -10.68 9.74
N ILE A 67 -2.74 -9.39 9.87
CA ILE A 67 -1.91 -8.69 8.88
C ILE A 67 -0.45 -9.06 9.12
N PRO A 68 0.36 -9.17 8.06
CA PRO A 68 1.78 -9.50 8.21
C PRO A 68 2.58 -8.31 8.74
N GLY A 69 3.70 -8.64 9.37
CA GLY A 69 4.75 -7.69 9.75
C GLY A 69 6.04 -7.96 8.99
N LEU A 70 6.95 -6.98 9.05
CA LEU A 70 8.34 -7.15 8.62
C LEU A 70 9.26 -6.30 9.49
N PHE A 71 9.52 -6.77 10.71
CA PHE A 71 10.34 -6.08 11.72
C PHE A 71 11.23 -7.03 12.54
N ASN A 72 11.27 -8.32 12.18
CA ASN A 72 12.15 -9.31 12.80
C ASN A 72 12.60 -10.38 11.79
N GLN A 73 13.59 -11.19 12.16
CA GLN A 73 14.22 -12.17 11.29
C GLN A 73 13.33 -13.38 10.95
N ASP A 74 12.36 -13.73 11.77
CA ASP A 74 11.45 -14.84 11.46
C ASP A 74 10.46 -14.43 10.37
N GLN A 75 10.01 -13.16 10.39
CA GLN A 75 9.22 -12.59 9.32
C GLN A 75 10.02 -12.46 8.01
N VAL A 76 11.32 -12.11 8.07
CA VAL A 76 12.21 -12.11 6.89
C VAL A 76 12.28 -13.49 6.25
N LYS A 77 12.54 -14.55 7.04
CA LYS A 77 12.59 -15.94 6.54
C LYS A 77 11.28 -16.35 5.89
N ALA A 78 10.15 -15.99 6.50
CA ALA A 78 8.82 -16.31 6.00
C ALA A 78 8.49 -15.55 4.70
N TRP A 79 8.79 -14.25 4.62
CA TRP A 79 8.64 -13.47 3.41
C TRP A 79 9.54 -13.96 2.27
N LYS A 80 10.74 -14.45 2.59
CA LYS A 80 11.65 -15.03 1.58
C LYS A 80 11.02 -16.19 0.84
N VAL A 81 10.24 -17.04 1.50
CA VAL A 81 9.48 -18.13 0.84
C VAL A 81 8.48 -17.56 -0.17
N VAL A 82 7.84 -16.43 0.16
CA VAL A 82 6.89 -15.74 -0.73
C VAL A 82 7.60 -15.16 -1.96
N THR A 83 8.68 -14.41 -1.75
CA THR A 83 9.43 -13.78 -2.87
C THR A 83 10.03 -14.82 -3.80
N GLU A 84 10.63 -15.88 -3.26
CA GLU A 84 11.17 -17.01 -4.04
C GLU A 84 10.08 -17.69 -4.88
N ALA A 85 8.88 -17.91 -4.33
CA ALA A 85 7.77 -18.53 -5.05
C ALA A 85 7.28 -17.64 -6.22
N VAL A 86 7.25 -16.32 -6.06
CA VAL A 86 6.91 -15.38 -7.14
C VAL A 86 8.01 -15.32 -8.20
N HIS A 87 9.27 -15.20 -7.77
CA HIS A 87 10.42 -15.12 -8.67
C HIS A 87 10.61 -16.41 -9.48
N ALA A 88 10.35 -17.59 -8.89
CA ALA A 88 10.39 -18.87 -9.60
C ALA A 88 9.42 -18.94 -10.78
N LYS A 89 8.38 -18.08 -10.80
CA LYS A 89 7.44 -17.92 -11.92
C LYS A 89 7.76 -16.71 -12.80
N GLY A 90 8.91 -16.06 -12.61
CA GLY A 90 9.33 -14.89 -13.37
C GLY A 90 8.64 -13.57 -12.95
N GLY A 91 7.81 -13.58 -11.91
CA GLY A 91 7.10 -12.40 -11.40
C GLY A 91 8.01 -11.40 -10.69
N LYS A 92 7.51 -10.18 -10.49
CA LYS A 92 8.15 -9.11 -9.73
C LYS A 92 7.25 -8.71 -8.56
N ILE A 93 7.85 -8.50 -7.39
CA ILE A 93 7.10 -8.27 -6.15
C ILE A 93 7.71 -7.16 -5.30
N ALA A 94 6.90 -6.15 -4.97
CA ALA A 94 7.18 -5.11 -4.00
C ALA A 94 6.39 -5.35 -2.72
N ILE A 95 6.95 -4.99 -1.57
CA ILE A 95 6.20 -5.00 -0.30
C ILE A 95 5.64 -3.61 0.00
N GLN A 96 4.37 -3.55 0.43
CA GLN A 96 3.81 -2.30 0.94
C GLN A 96 4.02 -2.20 2.45
N LEU A 97 4.79 -1.20 2.90
CA LEU A 97 4.95 -0.89 4.32
C LEU A 97 3.80 0.00 4.79
N MET A 98 2.98 -0.55 5.67
CA MET A 98 1.77 0.06 6.20
C MET A 98 1.79 0.09 7.72
N HIS A 99 1.88 1.27 8.29
CA HIS A 99 1.64 1.49 9.71
C HIS A 99 0.21 1.99 9.92
N CYS A 100 -0.63 1.23 10.60
CA CYS A 100 -2.07 1.54 10.73
C CYS A 100 -2.36 2.84 11.51
N GLY A 101 -1.41 3.27 12.33
CA GLY A 101 -1.62 4.47 13.15
C GLY A 101 -2.80 4.31 14.10
N ARG A 102 -3.75 5.25 14.07
CA ARG A 102 -4.96 5.23 14.90
C ARG A 102 -6.04 4.23 14.44
N VAL A 103 -5.84 3.56 13.30
CA VAL A 103 -6.75 2.52 12.81
C VAL A 103 -6.42 1.20 13.48
N VAL A 104 -6.82 1.03 14.74
CA VAL A 104 -6.33 -0.06 15.57
C VAL A 104 -7.36 -0.53 16.60
N GLY A 105 -7.45 -1.85 16.75
CA GLY A 105 -8.06 -2.52 17.91
C GLY A 105 -6.95 -3.02 18.83
N GLN A 106 -6.99 -2.67 20.13
CA GLN A 106 -5.94 -3.08 21.09
C GLN A 106 -5.69 -4.59 21.10
N ALA A 107 -6.74 -5.38 20.91
CA ALA A 107 -6.64 -6.85 20.91
C ALA A 107 -5.92 -7.41 19.66
N ASN A 108 -5.67 -6.58 18.63
CA ASN A 108 -4.88 -6.95 17.45
C ASN A 108 -3.38 -6.62 17.60
N LEU A 109 -2.98 -5.93 18.68
CA LEU A 109 -1.61 -5.57 18.96
C LEU A 109 -0.93 -6.64 19.81
N PRO A 110 0.36 -6.92 19.57
CA PRO A 110 1.14 -7.77 20.46
C PRO A 110 1.36 -7.09 21.83
N ALA A 111 1.73 -7.89 22.83
CA ALA A 111 2.02 -7.38 24.16
C ALA A 111 3.08 -6.28 24.14
N GLY A 112 2.81 -5.17 24.84
CA GLY A 112 3.69 -4.01 24.91
C GLY A 112 3.56 -3.01 23.76
N ALA A 113 2.89 -3.35 22.66
CA ALA A 113 2.63 -2.41 21.56
C ALA A 113 1.50 -1.44 21.90
N LYS A 114 1.58 -0.24 21.32
CA LYS A 114 0.65 0.87 21.57
C LYS A 114 -0.05 1.30 20.28
N ALA A 115 -1.33 1.66 20.38
CA ALA A 115 -2.00 2.47 19.37
C ALA A 115 -1.35 3.85 19.34
N VAL A 116 -0.90 4.30 18.16
CA VAL A 116 -0.20 5.59 18.02
C VAL A 116 -0.78 6.38 16.85
N GLY A 117 -0.60 7.70 16.87
CA GLY A 117 -1.07 8.57 15.80
C GLY A 117 -0.42 9.96 15.86
N PRO A 118 -0.74 10.86 14.93
CA PRO A 118 -0.29 12.25 15.02
C PRO A 118 -0.91 12.99 16.23
N THR A 119 -2.10 12.58 16.65
CA THR A 119 -2.83 13.08 17.82
C THR A 119 -3.46 11.93 18.59
N ASP A 120 -4.03 12.22 19.75
CA ASP A 120 -4.74 11.27 20.62
C ASP A 120 -6.22 11.09 20.25
N GLN A 121 -6.66 11.62 19.11
CA GLN A 121 -8.04 11.49 18.65
C GLN A 121 -8.39 10.04 18.32
N VAL A 122 -9.47 9.55 18.90
CA VAL A 122 -10.04 8.25 18.57
C VAL A 122 -10.68 8.31 17.18
N LEU A 123 -10.44 7.31 16.36
CA LEU A 123 -11.18 7.13 15.12
C LEU A 123 -12.59 6.64 15.44
N GLU A 124 -13.60 7.31 14.90
CA GLU A 124 -15.00 6.87 15.03
C GLU A 124 -15.23 5.54 14.30
N GLY A 125 -16.17 4.74 14.83
CA GLY A 125 -16.54 3.43 14.30
C GLY A 125 -15.86 2.27 15.02
N GLU A 126 -15.90 1.12 14.38
CA GLU A 126 -15.44 -0.14 14.97
C GLU A 126 -14.45 -0.86 14.08
N ILE A 127 -13.61 -1.68 14.70
CA ILE A 127 -12.64 -2.55 14.06
C ILE A 127 -12.82 -3.99 14.55
N TYR A 128 -12.69 -4.94 13.63
CA TYR A 128 -12.76 -6.35 13.98
C TYR A 128 -11.49 -6.85 14.66
N THR A 129 -11.67 -7.67 15.69
CA THR A 129 -10.58 -8.38 16.37
C THR A 129 -10.95 -9.86 16.50
N ASP A 130 -9.95 -10.75 16.32
CA ASP A 130 -10.19 -12.20 16.46
C ASP A 130 -10.59 -12.59 17.88
N ALA A 131 -10.09 -11.87 18.87
CA ALA A 131 -10.34 -12.20 20.28
C ALA A 131 -11.71 -11.73 20.79
N LYS A 132 -12.28 -10.64 20.24
CA LYS A 132 -13.47 -9.97 20.82
C LYS A 132 -14.52 -9.56 19.77
N GLY A 133 -14.34 -9.91 18.49
CA GLY A 133 -15.22 -9.43 17.40
C GLY A 133 -15.06 -7.93 17.14
N MET A 134 -16.16 -7.27 16.74
CA MET A 134 -16.19 -5.83 16.53
C MET A 134 -15.97 -5.07 17.83
N GLN A 135 -15.06 -4.12 17.83
CA GLN A 135 -14.70 -3.28 18.96
C GLN A 135 -14.54 -1.83 18.50
N PRO A 136 -14.83 -0.83 19.34
CA PRO A 136 -14.41 0.54 19.04
C PRO A 136 -12.90 0.62 18.80
N HIS A 137 -12.49 1.57 17.96
CA HIS A 137 -11.06 1.85 17.79
C HIS A 137 -10.43 2.28 19.12
N THR A 138 -9.20 1.84 19.33
CA THR A 138 -8.42 2.19 20.53
C THR A 138 -7.93 3.64 20.43
N GLN A 139 -8.00 4.36 21.56
CA GLN A 139 -7.42 5.70 21.64
C GLN A 139 -5.92 5.64 21.34
N ALA A 140 -5.47 6.45 20.38
CA ALA A 140 -4.07 6.53 20.01
C ALA A 140 -3.29 7.39 21.03
N HIS A 141 -2.05 7.03 21.27
CA HIS A 141 -1.06 7.90 21.88
C HIS A 141 -0.52 8.87 20.82
N ALA A 142 -0.57 10.17 21.10
CA ALA A 142 0.02 11.19 20.23
C ALA A 142 1.55 11.05 20.25
N LEU A 143 2.17 10.71 19.11
CA LEU A 143 3.62 10.53 19.03
C LEU A 143 4.37 11.81 19.40
N THR A 144 5.35 11.70 20.29
CA THR A 144 6.32 12.78 20.54
C THR A 144 7.29 12.92 19.36
N PRO A 145 8.03 14.02 19.22
CA PRO A 145 9.07 14.16 18.18
C PRO A 145 10.11 13.02 18.20
N GLU A 146 10.49 12.53 19.38
CA GLU A 146 11.43 11.42 19.55
C GLU A 146 10.81 10.09 19.09
N GLU A 147 9.54 9.86 19.38
CA GLU A 147 8.81 8.68 18.92
C GLU A 147 8.55 8.73 17.40
N ILE A 148 8.36 9.92 16.82
CA ILE A 148 8.30 10.13 15.37
C ILE A 148 9.63 9.73 14.72
N ALA A 149 10.76 10.18 15.27
CA ALA A 149 12.08 9.81 14.77
C ALA A 149 12.32 8.30 14.85
N THR A 150 11.87 7.66 15.94
CA THR A 150 11.90 6.19 16.09
C THR A 150 11.06 5.50 15.02
N THR A 151 9.85 5.98 14.78
CA THR A 151 8.95 5.42 13.75
C THR A 151 9.56 5.56 12.34
N VAL A 152 10.20 6.69 12.03
CA VAL A 152 10.96 6.87 10.77
C VAL A 152 12.07 5.82 10.65
N ALA A 153 12.81 5.56 11.73
CA ALA A 153 13.86 4.55 11.74
C ALA A 153 13.30 3.12 11.57
N GLU A 154 12.12 2.82 12.10
CA GLU A 154 11.41 1.54 11.93
C GLU A 154 11.05 1.28 10.46
N TYR A 155 10.56 2.29 9.72
CA TYR A 155 10.33 2.18 8.27
C TYR A 155 11.62 1.87 7.51
N ALA A 156 12.71 2.59 7.79
CA ALA A 156 14.01 2.35 7.16
C ALA A 156 14.58 0.97 7.51
N HIS A 157 14.38 0.50 8.75
CA HIS A 157 14.77 -0.85 9.16
C HIS A 157 13.97 -1.92 8.41
N SER A 158 12.65 -1.79 8.38
CA SER A 158 11.77 -2.70 7.67
C SER A 158 12.07 -2.75 6.17
N ALA A 159 12.43 -1.61 5.55
CA ALA A 159 12.85 -1.58 4.16
C ALA A 159 14.14 -2.38 3.91
N ARG A 160 15.13 -2.33 4.82
CA ARG A 160 16.33 -3.19 4.71
C ARG A 160 15.97 -4.67 4.81
N LEU A 161 15.10 -5.04 5.77
CA LEU A 161 14.60 -6.40 5.92
C LEU A 161 13.83 -6.86 4.66
N ALA A 162 13.13 -5.96 3.97
CA ALA A 162 12.45 -6.28 2.72
C ALA A 162 13.43 -6.69 1.62
N ILE A 163 14.55 -5.98 1.48
CA ILE A 163 15.59 -6.37 0.51
C ILE A 163 16.25 -7.69 0.91
N GLU A 164 16.50 -7.92 2.19
CA GLU A 164 17.02 -9.20 2.72
C GLU A 164 16.05 -10.35 2.44
N ALA A 165 14.74 -10.11 2.54
CA ALA A 165 13.70 -11.07 2.20
C ALA A 165 13.50 -11.29 0.69
N GLY A 166 14.23 -10.58 -0.17
CA GLY A 166 14.22 -10.77 -1.62
C GLY A 166 13.19 -9.93 -2.39
N PHE A 167 12.55 -8.93 -1.79
CA PHE A 167 11.65 -8.04 -2.52
C PHE A 167 12.40 -7.18 -3.54
N ASP A 168 11.78 -6.96 -4.71
CA ASP A 168 12.33 -6.11 -5.77
C ASP A 168 12.25 -4.62 -5.41
N ALA A 169 11.21 -4.21 -4.66
CA ALA A 169 10.98 -2.83 -4.24
C ALA A 169 10.13 -2.75 -2.96
N VAL A 170 10.04 -1.54 -2.41
CA VAL A 170 9.21 -1.19 -1.24
C VAL A 170 8.25 -0.07 -1.63
N GLU A 171 6.97 -0.20 -1.29
CA GLU A 171 5.98 0.87 -1.39
C GLU A 171 5.66 1.45 -0.01
N LEU A 172 5.83 2.75 0.17
CA LEU A 172 5.40 3.46 1.37
C LEU A 172 3.90 3.78 1.27
N HIS A 173 3.12 3.31 2.24
CA HIS A 173 1.68 3.51 2.23
C HIS A 173 1.31 4.88 2.83
N ALA A 174 1.19 5.89 1.97
CA ALA A 174 0.79 7.26 2.32
C ALA A 174 -0.65 7.57 1.87
N ALA A 175 -1.54 6.57 1.98
CA ALA A 175 -2.92 6.60 1.50
C ALA A 175 -3.88 5.97 2.51
N ASN A 176 -5.20 6.00 2.23
CA ASN A 176 -6.27 5.27 2.94
C ASN A 176 -6.41 5.61 4.43
N GLY A 177 -5.90 6.75 4.89
CA GLY A 177 -6.03 7.19 6.28
C GLY A 177 -5.13 6.41 7.27
N TYR A 178 -4.04 5.80 6.79
CA TYR A 178 -3.03 5.19 7.65
C TYR A 178 -1.98 6.23 8.11
N LEU A 179 -1.01 5.83 8.90
CA LEU A 179 -0.19 6.77 9.68
C LEU A 179 0.41 7.90 8.86
N ILE A 180 1.01 7.63 7.70
CA ILE A 180 1.60 8.69 6.87
C ILE A 180 0.51 9.67 6.41
N GLU A 181 -0.64 9.17 5.91
CA GLU A 181 -1.74 10.06 5.51
C GLU A 181 -2.40 10.74 6.70
N GLN A 182 -2.40 10.13 7.90
CA GLN A 182 -2.86 10.79 9.12
C GLN A 182 -2.04 12.04 9.44
N PHE A 183 -0.73 12.04 9.17
CA PHE A 183 0.09 13.25 9.28
C PHE A 183 -0.17 14.24 8.15
N LEU A 184 -0.39 13.79 6.92
CA LEU A 184 -0.67 14.64 5.76
C LEU A 184 -2.01 15.36 5.86
N ASN A 185 -3.05 14.70 6.38
CA ASN A 185 -4.42 15.15 6.31
C ASN A 185 -4.79 16.18 7.40
N ALA A 186 -5.16 17.38 7.02
CA ALA A 186 -5.50 18.47 7.95
C ALA A 186 -6.75 18.17 8.80
N ASN A 187 -7.64 17.26 8.36
CA ASN A 187 -8.81 16.84 9.16
C ASN A 187 -8.39 15.96 10.33
N VAL A 188 -7.27 15.25 10.22
CA VAL A 188 -6.75 14.33 11.22
C VAL A 188 -5.61 14.92 12.03
N ASN A 189 -4.65 15.56 11.36
CA ASN A 189 -3.47 16.15 12.00
C ASN A 189 -3.82 17.52 12.63
N LYS A 190 -4.04 17.53 13.93
CA LYS A 190 -4.31 18.75 14.72
C LYS A 190 -3.09 19.22 15.55
N ARG A 191 -1.90 18.75 15.20
CA ARG A 191 -0.65 19.14 15.88
C ARG A 191 -0.34 20.63 15.68
N GLN A 192 0.34 21.19 16.70
CA GLN A 192 0.77 22.61 16.71
C GLN A 192 2.30 22.75 16.68
N ASP A 193 3.01 21.64 16.52
CA ASP A 193 4.48 21.58 16.44
C ASP A 193 4.97 21.52 14.98
N ALA A 194 6.26 21.16 14.80
CA ALA A 194 6.90 21.06 13.49
C ALA A 194 6.28 20.01 12.54
N TYR A 195 5.35 19.17 13.02
CA TYR A 195 4.68 18.12 12.22
C TYR A 195 3.21 18.44 11.94
N GLY A 196 2.71 19.66 12.28
CA GLY A 196 1.32 20.04 12.07
C GLY A 196 1.14 21.50 11.67
N GLY A 197 -0.12 21.92 11.49
CA GLY A 197 -0.48 23.27 11.06
C GLY A 197 -0.30 23.47 9.56
N SER A 198 0.87 23.92 9.10
CA SER A 198 1.12 24.21 7.67
C SER A 198 1.25 22.94 6.82
N ALA A 199 1.01 23.06 5.50
CA ALA A 199 1.22 21.97 4.54
C ALA A 199 2.66 21.43 4.59
N ALA A 200 3.66 22.31 4.72
CA ALA A 200 5.07 21.91 4.84
C ALA A 200 5.32 21.04 6.09
N ASN A 201 4.74 21.42 7.22
CA ASN A 201 4.85 20.66 8.46
C ASN A 201 4.11 19.32 8.38
N ARG A 202 2.90 19.31 7.79
CA ARG A 202 2.16 18.04 7.60
C ARG A 202 2.88 17.08 6.65
N ASN A 203 3.62 17.58 5.65
CA ASN A 203 4.43 16.76 4.75
C ASN A 203 5.71 16.23 5.41
N ARG A 204 6.18 16.84 6.49
CA ARG A 204 7.48 16.54 7.13
C ARG A 204 7.66 15.06 7.44
N PHE A 205 6.70 14.43 8.10
CA PHE A 205 6.81 13.00 8.45
C PHE A 205 6.95 12.13 7.20
N ALA A 206 6.11 12.34 6.18
CA ALA A 206 6.20 11.60 4.92
C ALA A 206 7.58 11.78 4.24
N LEU A 207 8.11 13.01 4.23
CA LEU A 207 9.42 13.33 3.67
C LEU A 207 10.56 12.67 4.45
N GLU A 208 10.49 12.64 5.76
CA GLU A 208 11.49 11.97 6.61
C GLU A 208 11.47 10.46 6.40
N VAL A 209 10.30 9.82 6.33
CA VAL A 209 10.16 8.39 6.00
C VAL A 209 10.72 8.10 4.61
N MET A 210 10.38 8.89 3.60
CA MET A 210 10.92 8.72 2.24
C MET A 210 12.45 8.81 2.23
N ARG A 211 13.04 9.87 2.83
CA ARG A 211 14.48 10.08 2.87
C ARG A 211 15.20 8.95 3.59
N ALA A 212 14.69 8.52 4.74
CA ALA A 212 15.28 7.42 5.52
C ALA A 212 15.20 6.09 4.76
N THR A 213 14.09 5.82 4.08
CA THR A 213 13.92 4.60 3.27
C THR A 213 14.83 4.63 2.05
N VAL A 214 14.92 5.75 1.33
CA VAL A 214 15.84 5.94 0.19
C VAL A 214 17.30 5.77 0.63
N ALA A 215 17.68 6.34 1.76
CA ALA A 215 19.03 6.16 2.31
C ALA A 215 19.33 4.70 2.68
N ALA A 216 18.31 3.93 3.07
CA ALA A 216 18.46 2.54 3.47
C ALA A 216 18.61 1.56 2.29
N ILE A 217 17.89 1.76 1.17
CA ILE A 217 17.77 0.76 0.09
C ILE A 217 17.97 1.30 -1.34
N GLY A 218 18.16 2.62 -1.50
CA GLY A 218 18.27 3.28 -2.80
C GLY A 218 16.92 3.76 -3.35
N ALA A 219 16.89 4.90 -4.02
CA ALA A 219 15.67 5.53 -4.53
C ALA A 219 14.98 4.70 -5.64
N ASP A 220 15.77 3.97 -6.44
CA ASP A 220 15.31 3.10 -7.52
C ASP A 220 14.55 1.86 -7.04
N ARG A 221 14.38 1.68 -5.72
CA ARG A 221 13.61 0.61 -5.07
C ARG A 221 12.48 1.12 -4.17
N VAL A 222 12.22 2.42 -4.13
CA VAL A 222 11.20 3.01 -3.25
C VAL A 222 10.09 3.62 -4.07
N GLY A 223 8.86 3.17 -3.86
CA GLY A 223 7.64 3.78 -4.34
C GLY A 223 6.82 4.37 -3.19
N MET A 224 5.85 5.21 -3.54
CA MET A 224 4.91 5.79 -2.57
C MET A 224 3.49 5.75 -3.12
N ARG A 225 2.54 5.25 -2.31
CA ARG A 225 1.12 5.29 -2.64
C ARG A 225 0.44 6.45 -1.94
N ILE A 226 -0.36 7.22 -2.69
CA ILE A 226 -1.13 8.37 -2.20
C ILE A 226 -2.60 8.26 -2.59
N SER A 227 -3.51 8.88 -1.81
CA SER A 227 -4.95 8.92 -2.07
C SER A 227 -5.54 10.30 -1.78
N PRO A 228 -5.15 11.36 -2.51
CA PRO A 228 -5.77 12.67 -2.34
C PRO A 228 -7.28 12.57 -2.56
N PHE A 229 -8.07 13.28 -1.75
CA PHE A 229 -9.55 13.21 -1.72
C PHE A 229 -10.15 11.88 -1.22
N GLY A 230 -9.34 10.92 -0.78
CA GLY A 230 -9.84 9.73 -0.10
C GLY A 230 -10.56 10.07 1.19
N VAL A 231 -11.61 9.27 1.53
CA VAL A 231 -12.45 9.48 2.73
C VAL A 231 -12.33 8.36 3.76
N PHE A 232 -11.38 7.44 3.57
CA PHE A 232 -11.21 6.31 4.47
C PHE A 232 -10.59 6.73 5.82
N ASN A 233 -11.01 6.06 6.90
CA ASN A 233 -10.44 6.23 8.24
C ASN A 233 -10.44 7.68 8.73
N GLY A 234 -11.53 8.41 8.43
CA GLY A 234 -11.74 9.78 8.89
C GLY A 234 -10.85 10.82 8.19
N THR A 235 -10.30 10.52 7.03
CA THR A 235 -9.66 11.49 6.13
C THR A 235 -10.71 12.19 5.26
N GLY A 236 -10.28 12.99 4.30
CA GLY A 236 -11.15 13.71 3.38
C GLY A 236 -10.42 14.91 2.78
N ALA A 237 -11.08 15.60 1.87
CA ALA A 237 -10.59 16.85 1.31
C ALA A 237 -10.44 17.92 2.40
N PHE A 238 -9.46 18.80 2.23
CA PHE A 238 -9.20 19.95 3.11
C PHE A 238 -8.61 21.10 2.29
N ASP A 239 -8.64 22.31 2.85
CA ASP A 239 -8.12 23.48 2.16
C ASP A 239 -6.63 23.35 1.83
N GLY A 240 -6.29 23.53 0.54
CA GLY A 240 -4.92 23.41 0.06
C GLY A 240 -4.44 21.97 -0.20
N VAL A 241 -5.34 20.98 -0.23
CA VAL A 241 -4.99 19.58 -0.49
C VAL A 241 -4.20 19.40 -1.78
N GLU A 242 -4.59 20.06 -2.86
CA GLU A 242 -3.91 19.95 -4.16
C GLU A 242 -2.46 20.45 -4.06
N ALA A 243 -2.26 21.68 -3.57
CA ALA A 243 -0.92 22.25 -3.42
C ALA A 243 -0.02 21.44 -2.48
N GLN A 244 -0.60 20.83 -1.44
CA GLN A 244 0.14 19.97 -0.53
C GLN A 244 0.64 18.69 -1.21
N TYR A 245 -0.21 18.02 -1.99
CA TYR A 245 0.19 16.81 -2.72
C TYR A 245 1.11 17.13 -3.91
N GLU A 246 0.96 18.31 -4.56
CA GLU A 246 1.92 18.79 -5.56
C GLU A 246 3.32 18.93 -4.96
N ALA A 247 3.44 19.58 -3.79
CA ALA A 247 4.72 19.72 -3.09
C ALA A 247 5.29 18.36 -2.68
N LEU A 248 4.47 17.43 -2.15
CA LEU A 248 4.89 16.09 -1.75
C LEU A 248 5.43 15.28 -2.94
N VAL A 249 4.73 15.29 -4.07
CA VAL A 249 5.12 14.56 -5.29
C VAL A 249 6.36 15.18 -5.94
N SER A 250 6.52 16.51 -5.89
CA SER A 250 7.72 17.20 -6.35
C SER A 250 8.97 16.78 -5.54
N GLU A 251 8.84 16.68 -4.22
CA GLU A 251 9.93 16.17 -3.35
C GLU A 251 10.23 14.69 -3.63
N ALA A 252 9.20 13.85 -3.81
CA ALA A 252 9.38 12.45 -4.20
C ALA A 252 10.13 12.32 -5.53
N SER A 253 9.83 13.20 -6.50
CA SER A 253 10.53 13.27 -7.79
C SER A 253 11.98 13.71 -7.61
N THR A 254 12.25 14.71 -6.77
CA THR A 254 13.60 15.20 -6.46
C THR A 254 14.45 14.12 -5.78
N LEU A 255 13.86 13.33 -4.91
CA LEU A 255 14.50 12.18 -4.26
C LEU A 255 14.76 11.02 -5.24
N GLY A 256 14.16 11.05 -6.43
CA GLY A 256 14.33 10.02 -7.45
C GLY A 256 13.59 8.73 -7.15
N LEU A 257 12.43 8.78 -6.46
CA LEU A 257 11.64 7.59 -6.17
C LEU A 257 11.32 6.81 -7.46
N MET A 258 11.28 5.48 -7.34
CA MET A 258 10.97 4.56 -8.44
C MET A 258 9.58 4.85 -9.03
N TYR A 259 8.57 5.02 -8.16
CA TYR A 259 7.21 5.33 -8.62
C TYR A 259 6.39 6.11 -7.59
N VAL A 260 5.36 6.80 -8.11
CA VAL A 260 4.20 7.27 -7.35
C VAL A 260 2.98 6.50 -7.80
N HIS A 261 2.20 5.96 -6.86
CA HIS A 261 0.98 5.18 -7.07
C HIS A 261 -0.21 5.99 -6.57
N LEU A 262 -0.93 6.63 -7.47
CA LEU A 262 -2.12 7.44 -7.15
C LEU A 262 -3.36 6.55 -7.17
N LEU A 263 -4.08 6.53 -6.07
CA LEU A 263 -5.35 5.83 -5.92
C LEU A 263 -6.51 6.82 -5.94
N ASP A 264 -7.44 6.62 -6.87
CA ASP A 264 -8.72 7.33 -6.93
C ASP A 264 -9.85 6.43 -6.41
N HIS A 265 -10.50 6.85 -5.36
CA HIS A 265 -11.57 6.08 -4.71
C HIS A 265 -12.98 6.35 -5.30
N SER A 266 -13.10 7.11 -6.39
CA SER A 266 -14.40 7.46 -6.97
C SER A 266 -15.25 6.26 -7.35
N ALA A 267 -14.62 5.17 -7.82
CA ALA A 267 -15.29 3.90 -8.06
C ALA A 267 -15.87 3.22 -6.81
N MET A 268 -15.54 3.72 -5.61
CA MET A 268 -16.06 3.27 -4.32
C MET A 268 -16.95 4.34 -3.64
N GLY A 269 -17.37 5.35 -4.40
CA GLY A 269 -18.28 6.39 -3.92
C GLY A 269 -17.63 7.58 -3.21
N ALA A 270 -16.29 7.66 -3.15
CA ALA A 270 -15.59 8.84 -2.66
C ALA A 270 -15.56 9.97 -3.72
N PRO A 271 -15.26 11.22 -3.34
CA PRO A 271 -14.98 12.26 -4.30
C PRO A 271 -13.85 11.86 -5.25
N ALA A 272 -14.02 12.13 -6.54
CA ALA A 272 -12.99 11.84 -7.54
C ALA A 272 -11.79 12.78 -7.36
N VAL A 273 -10.60 12.27 -7.59
CA VAL A 273 -9.42 13.12 -7.74
C VAL A 273 -9.58 13.94 -9.02
N PRO A 274 -9.51 15.30 -8.97
CA PRO A 274 -9.68 16.13 -10.16
C PRO A 274 -8.71 15.73 -11.28
N ALA A 275 -9.20 15.67 -12.51
CA ALA A 275 -8.37 15.32 -13.67
C ALA A 275 -7.17 16.27 -13.83
N ALA A 276 -7.36 17.56 -13.55
CA ALA A 276 -6.29 18.55 -13.56
C ALA A 276 -5.19 18.22 -12.55
N LEU A 277 -5.56 17.79 -11.33
CA LEU A 277 -4.60 17.38 -10.31
C LEU A 277 -3.85 16.11 -10.74
N LYS A 278 -4.54 15.08 -11.27
CA LYS A 278 -3.87 13.88 -11.79
C LYS A 278 -2.81 14.22 -12.84
N ALA A 279 -3.18 15.07 -13.81
CA ALA A 279 -2.27 15.53 -14.86
C ALA A 279 -1.11 16.33 -14.28
N LYS A 280 -1.36 17.20 -13.30
CA LYS A 280 -0.35 17.99 -12.62
C LYS A 280 0.65 17.09 -11.87
N LEU A 281 0.17 16.16 -11.04
CA LEU A 281 1.01 15.22 -10.29
C LEU A 281 1.85 14.36 -11.25
N ARG A 282 1.24 13.87 -12.34
CA ARG A 282 1.98 13.15 -13.39
C ARG A 282 3.09 13.98 -14.02
N SER A 283 2.86 15.27 -14.27
CA SER A 283 3.86 16.17 -14.86
C SER A 283 5.03 16.49 -13.92
N LEU A 284 4.76 16.56 -12.62
CA LEU A 284 5.74 16.85 -11.57
C LEU A 284 6.65 15.64 -11.28
N PHE A 285 6.12 14.43 -11.40
CA PHE A 285 6.88 13.22 -11.11
C PHE A 285 7.60 12.69 -12.36
N LYS A 286 8.92 12.53 -12.28
CA LYS A 286 9.77 12.09 -13.40
C LYS A 286 9.98 10.57 -13.47
N GLY A 287 9.63 9.84 -12.41
CA GLY A 287 9.67 8.38 -12.38
C GLY A 287 8.40 7.74 -12.94
N THR A 288 8.19 6.47 -12.63
CA THR A 288 7.01 5.70 -13.04
C THR A 288 5.75 6.17 -12.32
N PHE A 289 4.68 6.45 -13.05
CA PHE A 289 3.40 6.88 -12.48
C PHE A 289 2.35 5.80 -12.64
N ILE A 290 1.83 5.30 -11.49
CA ILE A 290 0.82 4.25 -11.44
C ILE A 290 -0.53 4.90 -11.10
N LEU A 291 -1.57 4.63 -11.91
CA LEU A 291 -2.94 4.96 -11.56
C LEU A 291 -3.71 3.71 -11.13
N ALA A 292 -4.50 3.84 -10.07
CA ALA A 292 -5.44 2.82 -9.62
C ALA A 292 -6.80 3.46 -9.26
N GLY A 293 -7.88 2.69 -9.40
CA GLY A 293 -9.23 3.14 -9.06
C GLY A 293 -10.26 2.78 -10.13
N GLY A 294 -10.80 1.56 -10.10
CA GLY A 294 -11.93 1.14 -10.93
C GLY A 294 -11.65 0.96 -12.42
N PHE A 295 -10.41 0.80 -12.84
CA PHE A 295 -10.06 0.55 -14.23
C PHE A 295 -10.59 -0.80 -14.73
N THR A 296 -11.11 -0.79 -15.98
CA THR A 296 -11.29 -1.97 -16.83
C THR A 296 -10.09 -2.11 -17.77
N GLY A 297 -10.00 -3.21 -18.51
CA GLY A 297 -8.93 -3.37 -19.54
C GLY A 297 -8.98 -2.25 -20.59
N GLU A 298 -10.17 -1.85 -21.01
CA GLU A 298 -10.38 -0.79 -21.99
C GLU A 298 -9.97 0.58 -21.46
N THR A 299 -10.45 0.97 -20.27
CA THR A 299 -10.11 2.28 -19.68
C THR A 299 -8.64 2.35 -19.27
N ALA A 300 -8.01 1.23 -18.91
CA ALA A 300 -6.57 1.13 -18.67
C ALA A 300 -5.76 1.40 -19.95
N GLU A 301 -6.14 0.77 -21.07
CA GLU A 301 -5.51 1.01 -22.37
C GLU A 301 -5.63 2.47 -22.79
N GLN A 302 -6.82 3.08 -22.62
CA GLN A 302 -7.06 4.49 -22.93
C GLN A 302 -6.17 5.42 -22.08
N ALA A 303 -6.05 5.16 -20.76
CA ALA A 303 -5.22 5.95 -19.86
C ALA A 303 -3.73 5.88 -20.23
N LEU A 304 -3.23 4.69 -20.57
CA LEU A 304 -1.86 4.48 -21.03
C LEU A 304 -1.59 5.19 -22.37
N ALA A 305 -2.50 5.03 -23.35
CA ALA A 305 -2.38 5.67 -24.66
C ALA A 305 -2.40 7.21 -24.57
N ALA A 306 -3.16 7.75 -23.62
CA ALA A 306 -3.22 9.19 -23.34
C ALA A 306 -2.02 9.71 -22.50
N GLY A 307 -1.08 8.85 -22.11
CA GLY A 307 0.07 9.23 -21.28
C GLY A 307 -0.28 9.65 -19.85
N GLN A 308 -1.47 9.30 -19.37
CA GLN A 308 -1.93 9.63 -18.02
C GLN A 308 -1.22 8.80 -16.95
N ALA A 309 -0.76 7.61 -17.31
CA ALA A 309 -0.01 6.70 -16.45
C ALA A 309 1.01 5.90 -17.26
N ASP A 310 1.98 5.32 -16.58
CA ASP A 310 2.92 4.34 -17.12
C ASP A 310 2.46 2.91 -16.83
N LEU A 311 1.82 2.70 -15.67
CA LEU A 311 1.28 1.42 -15.20
C LEU A 311 -0.12 1.62 -14.63
N ILE A 312 -0.95 0.57 -14.67
CA ILE A 312 -2.32 0.57 -14.13
C ILE A 312 -2.48 -0.48 -13.04
N GLY A 313 -2.99 -0.03 -11.87
CA GLY A 313 -3.26 -0.87 -10.73
C GLY A 313 -4.67 -1.46 -10.73
N PHE A 314 -4.75 -2.79 -10.59
CA PHE A 314 -5.99 -3.54 -10.43
C PHE A 314 -6.01 -4.20 -9.05
N GLY A 315 -7.06 -3.95 -8.28
CA GLY A 315 -7.25 -4.55 -6.96
C GLY A 315 -8.20 -5.75 -7.00
N ARG A 316 -9.49 -5.52 -6.75
CA ARG A 316 -10.51 -6.57 -6.62
C ARG A 316 -10.50 -7.63 -7.73
N PRO A 317 -10.26 -7.29 -9.02
CA PRO A 317 -10.18 -8.31 -10.06
C PRO A 317 -9.12 -9.38 -9.79
N PHE A 318 -7.98 -9.04 -9.17
CA PHE A 318 -6.95 -10.01 -8.81
C PHE A 318 -7.33 -10.94 -7.65
N ILE A 319 -8.35 -10.58 -6.84
CA ILE A 319 -8.79 -11.47 -5.75
C ILE A 319 -9.30 -12.78 -6.32
N SER A 320 -10.22 -12.70 -7.28
CA SER A 320 -10.95 -13.85 -7.85
C SER A 320 -10.39 -14.35 -9.19
N ASN A 321 -9.41 -13.66 -9.76
CA ASN A 321 -8.78 -14.04 -11.03
C ASN A 321 -7.26 -14.09 -10.87
N PRO A 322 -6.70 -15.21 -10.38
CA PRO A 322 -5.24 -15.35 -10.26
C PRO A 322 -4.53 -15.20 -11.61
N ASP A 323 -5.20 -15.51 -12.70
CA ASP A 323 -4.76 -15.40 -14.09
C ASP A 323 -5.33 -14.15 -14.81
N LEU A 324 -5.55 -13.05 -14.07
CA LEU A 324 -6.19 -11.83 -14.58
C LEU A 324 -5.57 -11.34 -15.90
N VAL A 325 -4.24 -11.35 -16.02
CA VAL A 325 -3.53 -10.90 -17.23
C VAL A 325 -3.96 -11.74 -18.44
N ALA A 326 -4.00 -13.06 -18.32
CA ALA A 326 -4.42 -13.96 -19.40
C ALA A 326 -5.90 -13.79 -19.76
N ARG A 327 -6.77 -13.59 -18.74
CA ARG A 327 -8.20 -13.29 -18.98
C ARG A 327 -8.38 -12.01 -19.75
N MET A 328 -7.72 -10.94 -19.35
CA MET A 328 -7.79 -9.66 -20.04
C MET A 328 -7.25 -9.75 -21.48
N GLN A 329 -6.15 -10.47 -21.72
CA GLN A 329 -5.60 -10.68 -23.06
C GLN A 329 -6.56 -11.43 -23.99
N LYS A 330 -7.29 -12.42 -23.45
CA LYS A 330 -8.25 -13.24 -24.19
C LYS A 330 -9.65 -12.62 -24.26
N GLY A 331 -9.89 -11.49 -23.58
CA GLY A 331 -11.24 -10.92 -23.43
C GLY A 331 -12.20 -11.87 -22.69
N ALA A 332 -11.68 -12.71 -21.81
CA ALA A 332 -12.46 -13.68 -21.07
C ALA A 332 -13.20 -13.03 -19.90
N GLU A 333 -14.35 -13.61 -19.53
CA GLU A 333 -15.14 -13.16 -18.39
C GLU A 333 -14.33 -13.26 -17.08
N LEU A 334 -14.45 -12.23 -16.24
CA LEU A 334 -13.83 -12.20 -14.93
C LEU A 334 -14.75 -12.84 -13.90
N ALA A 335 -14.20 -13.74 -13.10
CA ALA A 335 -14.91 -14.30 -11.95
C ALA A 335 -15.18 -13.22 -10.90
N ALA A 336 -16.40 -13.18 -10.37
CA ALA A 336 -16.75 -12.28 -9.29
C ALA A 336 -16.10 -12.72 -7.96
N PRO A 337 -15.57 -11.78 -7.17
CA PRO A 337 -15.00 -12.11 -5.86
C PRO A 337 -16.09 -12.40 -4.83
N ASN A 338 -15.85 -13.38 -3.96
CA ASN A 338 -16.70 -13.62 -2.78
C ASN A 338 -16.27 -12.67 -1.65
N MET A 339 -17.01 -11.59 -1.45
CA MET A 339 -16.70 -10.57 -0.44
C MET A 339 -16.68 -11.12 1.00
N GLY A 340 -17.49 -12.15 1.29
CA GLY A 340 -17.54 -12.81 2.60
C GLY A 340 -16.24 -13.51 2.98
N THR A 341 -15.35 -13.77 2.00
CA THR A 341 -14.07 -14.46 2.23
C THR A 341 -12.86 -13.54 2.14
N PHE A 342 -13.04 -12.23 2.00
CA PHE A 342 -11.91 -11.30 1.84
C PHE A 342 -10.93 -11.36 3.00
N TYR A 343 -11.44 -11.45 4.23
CA TYR A 343 -10.67 -11.32 5.46
C TYR A 343 -10.73 -12.57 6.36
N THR A 344 -11.29 -13.67 5.86
CA THR A 344 -11.35 -14.94 6.61
C THR A 344 -9.99 -15.64 6.61
N PRO A 345 -9.66 -16.46 7.60
CA PRO A 345 -8.47 -17.31 7.57
C PRO A 345 -8.62 -18.45 6.55
N GLY A 346 -7.51 -19.12 6.24
CA GLY A 346 -7.49 -20.33 5.40
C GLY A 346 -7.50 -20.03 3.90
N GLU A 347 -7.66 -21.10 3.11
CA GLU A 347 -7.52 -21.09 1.66
C GLU A 347 -8.76 -20.61 0.90
N THR A 348 -9.95 -20.76 1.52
CA THR A 348 -11.23 -20.42 0.90
C THR A 348 -11.32 -18.95 0.52
N GLY A 349 -11.61 -18.67 -0.76
CA GLY A 349 -11.65 -17.33 -1.32
C GLY A 349 -10.28 -16.63 -1.38
N TYR A 350 -9.21 -17.41 -1.30
CA TYR A 350 -7.83 -16.92 -1.32
C TYR A 350 -6.99 -17.61 -2.40
N THR A 351 -6.81 -18.93 -2.32
CA THR A 351 -6.01 -19.70 -3.28
C THR A 351 -6.83 -20.69 -4.12
N ASP A 352 -8.12 -20.79 -3.88
CA ASP A 352 -9.04 -21.76 -4.49
C ASP A 352 -9.83 -21.21 -5.71
N TYR A 353 -9.60 -19.97 -6.12
CA TYR A 353 -10.22 -19.44 -7.34
C TYR A 353 -9.66 -20.12 -8.60
N PRO A 354 -10.54 -20.54 -9.53
CA PRO A 354 -10.12 -21.25 -10.72
C PRO A 354 -9.43 -20.32 -11.73
N THR A 355 -8.42 -20.86 -12.40
CA THR A 355 -7.85 -20.26 -13.62
C THR A 355 -8.64 -20.67 -14.84
N LEU A 356 -8.46 -19.98 -15.98
CA LEU A 356 -8.94 -20.45 -17.28
C LEU A 356 -8.37 -21.85 -17.51
N SER A 357 -9.23 -22.73 -18.02
CA SER A 357 -8.75 -24.00 -18.56
C SER A 357 -7.74 -23.74 -19.68
N ALA A 358 -6.66 -24.48 -19.69
CA ALA A 358 -5.62 -24.36 -20.71
C ALA A 358 -6.15 -24.64 -22.12
#